data_489eb77623cdd972751f10d1a46b8f0a
#
_entry.id   489eb77623cdd972751f10d1a46b8f0a
#
_cell.length_a   1.000
_cell.length_b   1.000
_cell.length_c   1.000
_cell.angle_alpha   90.00
_cell.angle_beta   90.00
_cell.angle_gamma   90.00
#
_symmetry.space_group_name_H-M   'P 1'
#
loop_
_entity.id
_entity.type
_entity.pdbx_description
1 polymer ?
#
loop_
_entity_poly.entity_id
_entity_poly.type
_entity_poly.pdbx_seq_one_letter_code
_entity_poly.pdbx_strand_id
1 'polypeptide(L)'
;MGHAAFSPVTIAGRDAGWFGLGPVSVRPDRQGQGTGSVLIREGLARLRDMGAQGCVVLGDPGYYRRFGFAVDPGLTFEGVPPEYFMALAFAAVSPSGAVTYQPAFYES
;
A
#
# COMPACT_ATOMS: atom_id res chain seq x y z
N MET A 1 18.67 -7.78 -5.73
CA MET A 1 17.87 -8.06 -4.54
C MET A 1 16.81 -6.97 -4.37
N GLY A 2 15.62 -7.33 -3.95
CA GLY A 2 14.54 -6.39 -3.81
C GLY A 2 14.07 -6.27 -2.37
N HIS A 3 13.27 -5.25 -2.10
CA HIS A 3 12.65 -5.10 -0.80
C HIS A 3 11.32 -4.36 -0.96
N ALA A 4 10.45 -4.54 0.04
CA ALA A 4 9.20 -3.82 0.15
C ALA A 4 9.17 -3.15 1.51
N ALA A 5 8.81 -1.88 1.53
CA ALA A 5 8.75 -1.09 2.75
C ALA A 5 7.31 -0.65 2.99
N PHE A 6 6.87 -0.76 4.24
CA PHE A 6 5.55 -0.32 4.65
C PHE A 6 5.70 0.75 5.71
N SER A 7 4.96 1.83 5.57
CA SER A 7 5.02 2.96 6.48
C SER A 7 3.63 3.35 6.95
N PRO A 8 3.47 3.80 8.19
CA PRO A 8 2.15 4.24 8.65
C PRO A 8 1.64 5.40 7.81
N VAL A 9 0.33 5.43 7.60
CA VAL A 9 -0.32 6.57 6.95
C VAL A 9 -1.44 7.06 7.85
N THR A 10 -1.87 8.32 7.64
CA THR A 10 -3.06 8.84 8.30
C THR A 10 -4.18 8.93 7.28
N ILE A 11 -5.41 8.78 7.77
CA ILE A 11 -6.61 8.92 6.94
C ILE A 11 -7.47 9.97 7.61
N ALA A 12 -7.79 11.03 6.87
CA ALA A 12 -8.48 12.20 7.41
C ALA A 12 -7.77 12.77 8.64
N GLY A 13 -6.42 12.73 8.62
CA GLY A 13 -5.60 13.23 9.71
C GLY A 13 -5.51 12.33 10.93
N ARG A 14 -6.03 11.12 10.87
CA ARG A 14 -6.07 10.19 12.01
C ARG A 14 -5.28 8.93 11.71
N ASP A 15 -4.64 8.39 12.74
CA ASP A 15 -3.98 7.09 12.66
C ASP A 15 -5.05 6.00 12.80
N ALA A 16 -5.35 5.34 11.71
CA ALA A 16 -6.41 4.34 11.67
C ALA A 16 -5.85 2.91 11.59
N GLY A 17 -4.56 2.73 11.83
CA GLY A 17 -3.94 1.42 11.71
C GLY A 17 -3.69 1.01 10.28
N TRP A 18 -3.61 1.95 9.38
CA TRP A 18 -3.35 1.72 7.96
C TRP A 18 -1.91 2.03 7.61
N PHE A 19 -1.41 1.31 6.63
CA PHE A 19 -0.03 1.45 6.17
C PHE A 19 0.00 1.70 4.67
N GLY A 20 1.04 2.37 4.20
CA GLY A 20 1.29 2.56 2.79
C GLY A 20 2.43 1.68 2.33
N LEU A 21 2.25 1.01 1.21
CA LEU A 21 3.32 0.28 0.58
C LEU A 21 4.24 1.28 -0.11
N GLY A 22 5.48 1.34 0.34
CA GLY A 22 6.48 2.20 -0.26
C GLY A 22 7.02 1.63 -1.55
N PRO A 23 8.05 2.26 -2.11
CA PRO A 23 8.62 1.75 -3.34
C PRO A 23 9.07 0.30 -3.19
N VAL A 24 8.66 -0.53 -4.13
CA VAL A 24 9.17 -1.91 -4.18
C VAL A 24 10.38 -1.89 -5.09
N SER A 25 11.54 -2.17 -4.50
CA SER A 25 12.80 -2.10 -5.21
C SER A 25 13.18 -3.48 -5.72
N VAL A 26 13.04 -3.69 -7.03
CA VAL A 26 13.41 -4.94 -7.69
C VAL A 26 14.26 -4.57 -8.90
N ARG A 27 15.37 -5.26 -9.09
CA ARG A 27 16.23 -5.02 -10.24
C ARG A 27 15.45 -5.29 -11.53
N PRO A 28 15.61 -4.44 -12.56
CA PRO A 28 14.84 -4.60 -13.80
C PRO A 28 14.97 -5.98 -14.45
N ASP A 29 16.13 -6.60 -14.36
CA ASP A 29 16.37 -7.92 -14.94
C ASP A 29 15.63 -9.04 -14.19
N ARG A 30 15.03 -8.74 -13.05
CA ARG A 30 14.33 -9.74 -12.24
C ARG A 30 12.84 -9.46 -12.09
N GLN A 31 12.34 -8.42 -12.73
CA GLN A 31 10.94 -8.02 -12.53
C GLN A 31 9.93 -9.07 -13.01
N GLY A 32 10.28 -9.87 -13.96
CA GLY A 32 9.37 -10.91 -14.45
C GLY A 32 9.40 -12.20 -13.67
N GLN A 33 10.18 -12.28 -12.60
CA GLN A 33 10.45 -13.53 -11.88
C GLN A 33 9.70 -13.68 -10.57
N GLY A 34 8.75 -12.79 -10.29
CA GLY A 34 7.91 -12.89 -9.11
C GLY A 34 8.55 -12.44 -7.81
N THR A 35 9.77 -11.93 -7.82
CA THR A 35 10.45 -11.50 -6.59
C THR A 35 9.70 -10.41 -5.87
N GLY A 36 9.24 -9.37 -6.59
CA GLY A 36 8.47 -8.30 -5.98
C GLY A 36 7.14 -8.79 -5.43
N SER A 37 6.53 -9.74 -6.12
CA SER A 37 5.26 -10.33 -5.71
C SER A 37 5.41 -11.05 -4.37
N VAL A 38 6.48 -11.83 -4.19
CA VAL A 38 6.75 -12.53 -2.94
C VAL A 38 6.94 -11.54 -1.80
N LEU A 39 7.72 -10.48 -2.03
CA LEU A 39 7.97 -9.46 -1.02
C LEU A 39 6.69 -8.76 -0.58
N ILE A 40 5.82 -8.45 -1.53
CA ILE A 40 4.55 -7.79 -1.23
C ILE A 40 3.66 -8.71 -0.41
N ARG A 41 3.53 -9.98 -0.81
CA ARG A 41 2.68 -10.93 -0.09
C ARG A 41 3.18 -11.17 1.32
N GLU A 42 4.49 -11.30 1.51
CA GLU A 42 5.06 -11.46 2.84
C GLU A 42 4.82 -10.23 3.70
N GLY A 43 5.00 -9.02 3.13
CA GLY A 43 4.75 -7.79 3.86
C GLY A 43 3.30 -7.64 4.28
N LEU A 44 2.37 -7.98 3.38
CA LEU A 44 0.94 -7.93 3.71
C LEU A 44 0.59 -8.93 4.82
N ALA A 45 1.17 -10.11 4.79
CA ALA A 45 0.94 -11.11 5.85
C ALA A 45 1.44 -10.59 7.19
N ARG A 46 2.60 -9.94 7.22
CA ARG A 46 3.13 -9.35 8.45
C ARG A 46 2.24 -8.23 8.99
N LEU A 47 1.71 -7.40 8.10
CA LEU A 47 0.79 -6.34 8.51
C LEU A 47 -0.45 -6.92 9.18
N ARG A 48 -1.01 -7.98 8.60
CA ARG A 48 -2.17 -8.65 9.19
C ARG A 48 -1.84 -9.22 10.56
N ASP A 49 -0.67 -9.84 10.70
CA ASP A 49 -0.24 -10.42 11.96
C ASP A 49 -0.05 -9.34 13.04
N MET A 50 0.34 -8.14 12.63
CA MET A 50 0.50 -7.00 13.54
C MET A 50 -0.82 -6.36 13.95
N GLY A 51 -1.91 -6.77 13.35
CA GLY A 51 -3.22 -6.17 13.62
C GLY A 51 -3.51 -4.93 12.78
N ALA A 52 -2.80 -4.72 11.68
CA ALA A 52 -3.08 -3.59 10.80
C ALA A 52 -4.49 -3.69 10.23
N GLN A 53 -5.10 -2.53 10.01
CA GLN A 53 -6.47 -2.47 9.51
C GLN A 53 -6.54 -2.48 7.99
N GLY A 54 -5.47 -2.10 7.31
CA GLY A 54 -5.41 -2.11 5.87
C GLY A 54 -4.13 -1.53 5.33
N CYS A 55 -4.02 -1.52 4.01
CA CYS A 55 -2.84 -1.04 3.30
C CYS A 55 -3.25 -0.29 2.04
N VAL A 56 -2.52 0.76 1.70
CA VAL A 56 -2.73 1.51 0.46
C VAL A 56 -1.48 1.45 -0.38
N VAL A 57 -1.64 1.64 -1.70
CA VAL A 57 -0.51 1.61 -2.62
C VAL A 57 -0.78 2.56 -3.78
N LEU A 58 0.28 3.17 -4.27
CA LEU A 58 0.28 3.97 -5.50
C LEU A 58 1.01 3.17 -6.57
N GLY A 59 0.35 2.94 -7.70
CA GLY A 59 1.00 2.24 -8.79
C GLY A 59 0.02 1.69 -9.82
N ASP A 60 0.50 0.74 -10.60
CA ASP A 60 -0.26 0.16 -11.71
C ASP A 60 -1.38 -0.75 -11.18
N PRO A 61 -2.65 -0.40 -11.43
CA PRO A 61 -3.76 -1.24 -10.95
C PRO A 61 -3.73 -2.65 -11.55
N GLY A 62 -3.24 -2.81 -12.76
CA GLY A 62 -3.13 -4.13 -13.37
C GLY A 62 -2.20 -5.05 -12.62
N TYR A 63 -1.16 -4.48 -12.00
CA TYR A 63 -0.21 -5.25 -11.23
C TYR A 63 -0.72 -5.53 -9.81
N TYR A 64 -1.18 -4.49 -9.11
CA TYR A 64 -1.53 -4.62 -7.70
C TYR A 64 -2.85 -5.32 -7.45
N ARG A 65 -3.71 -5.39 -8.46
CA ARG A 65 -4.97 -6.11 -8.35
C ARG A 65 -4.77 -7.57 -7.93
N ARG A 66 -3.67 -8.18 -8.34
CA ARG A 66 -3.39 -9.59 -8.01
C ARG A 66 -3.24 -9.84 -6.52
N PHE A 67 -2.98 -8.79 -5.74
CA PHE A 67 -2.84 -8.91 -4.28
C PHE A 67 -4.13 -8.57 -3.55
N GLY A 68 -5.17 -8.21 -4.27
CA GLY A 68 -6.44 -7.82 -3.68
C GLY A 68 -6.65 -6.32 -3.57
N PHE A 69 -5.69 -5.52 -4.02
CA PHE A 69 -5.85 -4.07 -4.02
C PHE A 69 -6.89 -3.65 -5.05
N ALA A 70 -7.68 -2.65 -4.69
CA ALA A 70 -8.68 -2.09 -5.58
C ALA A 70 -8.89 -0.62 -5.25
N VAL A 71 -9.37 0.14 -6.22
CA VAL A 71 -9.73 1.53 -5.99
C VAL A 71 -10.87 1.59 -4.98
N ASP A 72 -10.70 2.40 -3.94
CA ASP A 72 -11.75 2.62 -2.94
C ASP A 72 -12.16 4.09 -3.02
N PRO A 73 -13.38 4.39 -3.46
CA PRO A 73 -13.81 5.78 -3.61
C PRO A 73 -13.86 6.55 -2.30
N GLY A 74 -13.89 5.86 -1.17
CA GLY A 74 -13.83 6.50 0.14
C GLY A 74 -12.45 6.97 0.55
N LEU A 75 -11.40 6.52 -0.13
CA LEU A 75 -10.03 6.89 0.17
C LEU A 75 -9.43 7.67 -0.98
N THR A 76 -8.84 8.82 -0.70
CA THR A 76 -8.28 9.69 -1.72
C THR A 76 -6.82 10.00 -1.42
N PHE A 77 -6.08 10.31 -2.48
CA PHE A 77 -4.70 10.76 -2.36
C PHE A 77 -4.49 11.91 -3.34
N GLU A 78 -4.16 13.07 -2.80
CA GLU A 78 -4.04 14.28 -3.60
C GLU A 78 -2.86 14.18 -4.57
N GLY A 79 -3.06 14.67 -5.79
CA GLY A 79 -2.01 14.77 -6.79
C GLY A 79 -1.83 13.53 -7.65
N VAL A 80 -2.67 12.52 -7.49
CA VAL A 80 -2.56 11.27 -8.24
C VAL A 80 -3.92 10.92 -8.84
N PRO A 81 -3.97 10.46 -10.09
CA PRO A 81 -5.24 9.97 -10.65
C PRO A 81 -5.82 8.84 -9.77
N PRO A 82 -7.14 8.86 -9.53
CA PRO A 82 -7.76 7.91 -8.61
C PRO A 82 -7.50 6.45 -8.95
N GLU A 83 -7.40 6.12 -10.22
CA GLU A 83 -7.19 4.72 -10.65
C GLU A 83 -5.82 4.17 -10.26
N TYR A 84 -4.88 5.03 -9.89
CA TYR A 84 -3.55 4.58 -9.46
C TYR A 84 -3.41 4.53 -7.95
N PHE A 85 -4.46 4.87 -7.20
CA PHE A 85 -4.44 4.80 -5.75
C PHE A 85 -5.40 3.71 -5.29
N MET A 86 -4.86 2.65 -4.71
CA MET A 86 -5.63 1.46 -4.38
C MET A 86 -5.48 1.10 -2.92
N ALA A 87 -6.45 0.37 -2.40
CA ALA A 87 -6.49 -0.02 -1.01
C ALA A 87 -6.83 -1.50 -0.86
N LEU A 88 -6.34 -2.09 0.21
CA LEU A 88 -6.67 -3.45 0.62
C LEU A 88 -7.02 -3.41 2.10
N ALA A 89 -8.29 -3.62 2.42
CA ALA A 89 -8.75 -3.61 3.80
C ALA A 89 -8.60 -5.00 4.41
N PHE A 90 -8.05 -5.06 5.63
CA PHE A 90 -7.98 -6.29 6.40
C PHE A 90 -9.12 -6.40 7.39
N ALA A 91 -9.79 -5.28 7.68
CA ALA A 91 -10.92 -5.23 8.58
C ALA A 91 -12.22 -5.09 7.80
N ALA A 92 -13.34 -5.40 8.43
CA ALA A 92 -14.64 -5.36 7.78
C ALA A 92 -15.08 -3.93 7.45
N VAL A 93 -14.61 -2.94 8.19
CA VAL A 93 -14.98 -1.54 8.01
C VAL A 93 -13.76 -0.76 7.59
N SER A 94 -13.88 0.02 6.52
CA SER A 94 -12.81 0.89 6.06
C SER A 94 -13.13 2.34 6.41
N PRO A 95 -12.13 3.10 6.89
CA PRO A 95 -12.32 4.54 7.07
C PRO A 95 -12.42 5.23 5.72
N SER A 96 -12.82 6.50 5.72
CA SER A 96 -12.85 7.30 4.51
C SER A 96 -12.15 8.63 4.76
N GLY A 97 -11.60 9.21 3.71
CA GLY A 97 -10.93 10.49 3.78
C GLY A 97 -9.65 10.52 2.98
N ALA A 98 -8.93 11.64 3.10
CA ALA A 98 -7.66 11.82 2.42
C ALA A 98 -6.54 11.07 3.16
N VAL A 99 -5.75 10.35 2.40
CA VAL A 99 -4.63 9.59 2.94
C VAL A 99 -3.36 10.43 2.84
N THR A 100 -2.60 10.44 3.92
CA THR A 100 -1.33 11.17 3.98
C THR A 100 -0.24 10.22 4.49
N TYR A 101 0.85 10.12 3.74
CA TYR A 101 2.00 9.35 4.17
C TYR A 101 2.76 10.11 5.25
N GLN A 102 3.35 9.39 6.18
CA GLN A 102 4.13 10.01 7.24
C GLN A 102 5.39 10.69 6.66
N PRO A 103 5.82 11.80 7.25
CA PRO A 103 7.01 12.51 6.75
C PRO A 103 8.25 11.63 6.61
N ALA A 104 8.47 10.71 7.54
CA ALA A 104 9.62 9.82 7.49
C ALA A 104 9.65 8.97 6.22
N PHE A 105 8.49 8.72 5.61
CA PHE A 105 8.39 7.98 4.36
C PHE A 105 9.12 8.70 3.23
N TYR A 106 9.09 10.02 3.24
CA TYR A 106 9.66 10.84 2.17
C TYR A 106 11.15 11.11 2.36
N GLU A 107 11.70 10.78 3.51
CA GLU A 107 13.09 11.07 3.85
C GLU A 107 14.05 9.94 3.47
N SER A 108 13.55 8.82 3.09
CA SER A 108 14.38 7.65 2.80
C SER A 108 15.21 7.76 1.54
#